data_15a78380ded0975c0313b7e8a3b5f105
#
_entry.id   15a78380ded0975c0313b7e8a3b5f105
#
_cell.length_a   1.000
_cell.length_b   1.000
_cell.length_c   1.000
_cell.angle_alpha   90.00
_cell.angle_beta   90.00
_cell.angle_gamma   90.00
#
_symmetry.space_group_name_H-M   'P 1'
#
loop_
_entity.id
_entity.type
_entity.pdbx_description
1 polymer ?
#
loop_
_entity_poly.entity_id
_entity_poly.type
_entity_poly.pdbx_seq_one_letter_code
_entity_poly.pdbx_strand_id
1 'polypeptide(L)'
;MVKFIQEQYPPGTRIRLNSMSDPYSPVPAGIEGIVDLVDDAGQLHMKWDNGRTLAIIPGEDSFTVLPPKLETLKLYAPLTAELYERNCYGDLEDESVELDGRSLLIYQDQIAAALLKNRNPEEAERGIMRWYGKLNSVNDKVHSAVFTAEARNGQLWGVAECRVAGKLSAEELVVLKNYLAGQMSDGWGEGFEQQEIRVNDGDELYVHLKNGDNWSIQTEQERFGPEFAE
;
A
#
# COMPACT_ATOMS: atom_id res chain seq x y z
N MET A 1 -17.80 25.68 16.26
CA MET A 1 -16.85 26.19 15.22
C MET A 1 -15.51 25.48 15.31
N VAL A 2 -14.83 25.45 16.46
CA VAL A 2 -13.50 24.81 16.63
C VAL A 2 -13.51 23.30 16.25
N LYS A 3 -14.47 22.52 16.74
CA LYS A 3 -14.61 21.10 16.35
C LYS A 3 -14.65 20.88 14.84
N PHE A 4 -15.34 21.74 14.11
CA PHE A 4 -15.43 21.66 12.65
C PHE A 4 -14.05 21.89 12.00
N ILE A 5 -13.27 22.86 12.52
CA ILE A 5 -11.91 23.13 12.04
C ILE A 5 -10.99 21.93 12.34
N GLN A 6 -11.10 21.34 13.54
CA GLN A 6 -10.34 20.14 13.93
C GLN A 6 -10.65 18.93 13.05
N GLU A 7 -11.93 18.74 12.68
CA GLU A 7 -12.36 17.68 11.77
C GLU A 7 -11.92 17.95 10.32
N GLN A 8 -11.93 19.22 9.91
CA GLN A 8 -11.56 19.60 8.53
C GLN A 8 -10.04 19.58 8.31
N TYR A 9 -9.25 19.87 9.34
CA TYR A 9 -7.79 19.97 9.26
C TYR A 9 -7.11 19.12 10.36
N PRO A 10 -7.27 17.80 10.33
CA PRO A 10 -6.65 16.95 11.36
C PRO A 10 -5.12 17.03 11.30
N PRO A 11 -4.42 16.71 12.41
CA PRO A 11 -2.98 16.60 12.43
C PRO A 11 -2.44 15.74 11.27
N GLY A 12 -1.41 16.24 10.58
CA GLY A 12 -0.86 15.62 9.38
C GLY A 12 -1.43 16.19 8.06
N THR A 13 -2.49 17.00 8.09
CA THR A 13 -3.00 17.69 6.91
C THR A 13 -1.90 18.55 6.27
N ARG A 14 -1.61 18.34 5.00
CA ARG A 14 -0.61 19.11 4.26
C ARG A 14 -1.23 20.36 3.67
N ILE A 15 -0.55 21.49 3.86
CA ILE A 15 -1.04 22.81 3.46
C ILE A 15 0.08 23.56 2.73
N ARG A 16 -0.30 24.30 1.66
CA ARG A 16 0.52 25.34 1.04
C ARG A 16 -0.05 26.71 1.44
N LEU A 17 0.81 27.56 1.97
CA LEU A 17 0.44 28.93 2.30
C LEU A 17 0.32 29.77 1.02
N ASN A 18 -0.79 30.48 0.84
CA ASN A 18 -1.00 31.42 -0.24
C ASN A 18 -0.67 32.87 0.23
N SER A 19 -1.14 33.23 1.43
CA SER A 19 -0.80 34.51 2.07
C SER A 19 -1.03 34.44 3.58
N MET A 20 -0.26 35.22 4.32
CA MET A 20 -0.35 35.33 5.80
C MET A 20 -0.46 36.79 6.19
N SER A 21 -1.35 37.07 7.13
CA SER A 21 -1.66 38.43 7.59
C SER A 21 -0.74 38.94 8.71
N ASP A 22 0.18 38.07 9.20
CA ASP A 22 1.13 38.48 10.28
C ASP A 22 1.98 39.67 9.84
N PRO A 23 1.93 40.82 10.62
CA PRO A 23 2.60 42.04 10.22
C PRO A 23 4.11 42.08 10.57
N TYR A 24 4.58 41.14 11.38
CA TYR A 24 5.96 41.19 11.92
C TYR A 24 6.90 40.25 11.22
N SER A 25 6.47 38.98 11.01
CA SER A 25 7.33 37.95 10.46
C SER A 25 6.50 36.84 9.78
N PRO A 26 5.78 37.19 8.69
CA PRO A 26 4.96 36.19 8.01
C PRO A 26 5.79 35.04 7.44
N VAL A 27 5.20 33.86 7.35
CA VAL A 27 5.76 32.79 6.54
C VAL A 27 5.61 33.17 5.07
N PRO A 28 6.65 33.02 4.24
CA PRO A 28 6.54 33.36 2.83
C PRO A 28 5.44 32.54 2.11
N ALA A 29 4.73 33.17 1.19
CA ALA A 29 3.78 32.49 0.32
C ALA A 29 4.47 31.38 -0.49
N GLY A 30 3.76 30.30 -0.74
CA GLY A 30 4.24 29.12 -1.47
C GLY A 30 4.96 28.08 -0.59
N ILE A 31 5.29 28.40 0.67
CA ILE A 31 5.85 27.42 1.60
C ILE A 31 4.76 26.40 1.96
N GLU A 32 5.16 25.13 2.03
CA GLU A 32 4.32 24.02 2.46
C GLU A 32 4.67 23.62 3.89
N GLY A 33 3.73 22.92 4.53
CA GLY A 33 3.90 22.38 5.86
C GLY A 33 2.77 21.44 6.23
N ILE A 34 2.84 20.87 7.40
CA ILE A 34 1.80 20.01 7.96
C ILE A 34 1.18 20.62 9.22
N VAL A 35 -0.10 20.40 9.39
CA VAL A 35 -0.81 20.73 10.62
C VAL A 35 -0.29 19.82 11.74
N ASP A 36 0.20 20.41 12.83
CA ASP A 36 0.63 19.68 14.02
C ASP A 36 -0.55 19.46 14.97
N LEU A 37 -1.30 20.52 15.23
CA LEU A 37 -2.55 20.47 15.99
C LEU A 37 -3.44 21.68 15.66
N VAL A 38 -4.70 21.62 16.05
CA VAL A 38 -5.63 22.75 16.04
C VAL A 38 -5.96 23.08 17.49
N ASP A 39 -5.72 24.33 17.90
CA ASP A 39 -5.96 24.79 19.26
C ASP A 39 -7.43 25.14 19.55
N ASP A 40 -7.70 25.53 20.79
CA ASP A 40 -9.06 25.89 21.22
C ASP A 40 -9.57 27.23 20.64
N ALA A 41 -8.71 28.02 20.02
CA ALA A 41 -9.07 29.21 19.25
C ALA A 41 -9.35 28.90 17.77
N GLY A 42 -9.09 27.66 17.32
CA GLY A 42 -9.23 27.22 15.95
C GLY A 42 -8.05 27.59 15.06
N GLN A 43 -6.89 27.93 15.64
CA GLN A 43 -5.68 28.18 14.88
C GLN A 43 -4.99 26.87 14.54
N LEU A 44 -4.45 26.79 13.32
CA LEU A 44 -3.70 25.62 12.84
C LEU A 44 -2.23 25.80 13.18
N HIS A 45 -1.74 25.11 14.20
CA HIS A 45 -0.33 25.09 14.53
C HIS A 45 0.41 24.25 13.47
N MET A 46 1.42 24.87 12.84
CA MET A 46 2.08 24.33 11.67
C MET A 46 3.52 23.91 11.95
N LYS A 47 3.93 22.82 11.32
CA LYS A 47 5.34 22.48 11.08
C LYS A 47 5.65 22.77 9.60
N TRP A 48 6.20 23.97 9.34
CA TRP A 48 6.55 24.40 8.00
C TRP A 48 7.84 23.72 7.52
N ASP A 49 7.91 23.39 6.23
CA ASP A 49 9.07 22.71 5.65
C ASP A 49 10.38 23.54 5.74
N ASN A 50 10.27 24.84 5.97
CA ASN A 50 11.39 25.74 6.24
C ASN A 50 11.80 25.81 7.73
N GLY A 51 11.23 24.96 8.58
CA GLY A 51 11.53 24.86 10.03
C GLY A 51 10.80 25.86 10.91
N ARG A 52 9.92 26.71 10.36
CA ARG A 52 9.09 27.62 11.15
C ARG A 52 7.87 26.91 11.73
N THR A 53 7.26 27.54 12.75
CA THR A 53 6.10 26.99 13.49
C THR A 53 4.95 27.97 13.64
N LEU A 54 4.95 29.10 12.91
CA LEU A 54 3.90 30.11 13.01
C LEU A 54 2.56 29.50 12.57
N ALA A 55 1.52 29.73 13.40
CA ALA A 55 0.19 29.20 13.15
C ALA A 55 -0.53 29.92 12.01
N ILE A 56 -1.47 29.23 11.36
CA ILE A 56 -2.44 29.81 10.44
C ILE A 56 -3.71 30.16 11.20
N ILE A 57 -4.28 31.33 10.91
CA ILE A 57 -5.58 31.76 11.39
C ILE A 57 -6.59 31.60 10.25
N PRO A 58 -7.46 30.55 10.28
CA PRO A 58 -8.47 30.37 9.25
C PRO A 58 -9.42 31.57 9.17
N GLY A 59 -9.60 32.11 7.97
CA GLY A 59 -10.41 33.31 7.73
C GLY A 59 -9.59 34.60 7.64
N GLU A 60 -8.38 34.65 8.20
CA GLU A 60 -7.44 35.78 8.05
C GLU A 60 -6.32 35.42 7.07
N ASP A 61 -5.79 34.20 7.17
CA ASP A 61 -4.76 33.67 6.29
C ASP A 61 -5.37 32.87 5.15
N SER A 62 -4.73 32.92 3.98
CA SER A 62 -5.14 32.14 2.81
C SER A 62 -4.18 30.98 2.59
N PHE A 63 -4.76 29.77 2.42
CA PHE A 63 -3.98 28.55 2.18
C PHE A 63 -4.76 27.56 1.31
N THR A 64 -4.03 26.60 0.77
CA THR A 64 -4.57 25.48 -0.02
C THR A 64 -4.22 24.17 0.68
N VAL A 65 -5.23 23.33 0.93
CA VAL A 65 -5.00 21.96 1.38
C VAL A 65 -4.45 21.15 0.22
N LEU A 66 -3.33 20.49 0.45
CA LEU A 66 -2.69 19.64 -0.55
C LEU A 66 -3.05 18.19 -0.30
N PRO A 67 -3.07 17.37 -1.35
CA PRO A 67 -3.18 15.93 -1.15
C PRO A 67 -2.02 15.43 -0.28
N PRO A 68 -2.23 14.39 0.54
CA PRO A 68 -1.20 13.84 1.39
C PRO A 68 -0.01 13.35 0.56
N LYS A 69 1.21 13.53 1.07
CA LYS A 69 2.39 12.93 0.49
C LYS A 69 2.32 11.42 0.73
N LEU A 70 2.18 10.67 -0.35
CA LEU A 70 2.12 9.22 -0.28
C LEU A 70 3.52 8.62 -0.44
N GLU A 71 3.86 7.72 0.48
CA GLU A 71 5.06 6.88 0.42
C GLU A 71 4.67 5.47 -0.02
N THR A 72 5.60 4.75 -0.63
CA THR A 72 5.39 3.35 -1.00
C THR A 72 5.85 2.45 0.13
N LEU A 73 4.93 1.65 0.65
CA LEU A 73 5.20 0.55 1.56
C LEU A 73 5.10 -0.75 0.76
N LYS A 74 6.19 -1.52 0.71
CA LYS A 74 6.20 -2.86 0.10
C LYS A 74 6.09 -3.92 1.18
N LEU A 75 5.18 -4.85 0.97
CA LEU A 75 5.00 -6.05 1.80
C LEU A 75 5.26 -7.27 0.95
N TYR A 76 6.11 -8.16 1.42
CA TYR A 76 6.61 -9.33 0.70
C TYR A 76 6.02 -10.61 1.26
N ALA A 77 5.60 -11.49 0.38
CA ALA A 77 5.07 -12.79 0.72
C ALA A 77 5.74 -13.90 -0.12
N PRO A 78 6.02 -15.07 0.46
CA PRO A 78 6.50 -16.20 -0.33
C PRO A 78 5.40 -16.67 -1.28
N LEU A 79 5.79 -17.00 -2.51
CA LEU A 79 4.89 -17.53 -3.52
C LEU A 79 5.06 -19.02 -3.67
N THR A 80 3.95 -19.69 -3.95
CA THR A 80 3.91 -20.99 -4.63
C THR A 80 2.96 -20.92 -5.81
N ALA A 81 3.02 -21.90 -6.66
CA ALA A 81 2.04 -22.08 -7.71
C ALA A 81 1.82 -23.55 -7.96
N GLU A 82 0.66 -23.87 -8.47
CA GLU A 82 0.36 -25.17 -9.06
C GLU A 82 0.48 -25.05 -10.56
N LEU A 83 1.36 -25.86 -11.15
CA LEU A 83 1.52 -25.98 -12.59
C LEU A 83 0.67 -27.17 -13.05
N TYR A 84 -0.31 -26.89 -13.90
CA TYR A 84 -1.14 -27.89 -14.57
C TYR A 84 -0.59 -28.14 -15.96
N GLU A 85 -0.16 -29.36 -16.22
CA GLU A 85 0.31 -29.80 -17.53
C GLU A 85 -0.86 -30.19 -18.42
N ARG A 86 -0.70 -30.05 -19.73
CA ARG A 86 -1.66 -30.53 -20.69
C ARG A 86 -1.21 -31.88 -21.28
N ASN A 87 -2.16 -32.80 -21.37
CA ASN A 87 -1.92 -34.06 -22.04
C ASN A 87 -1.80 -33.87 -23.56
N CYS A 88 -1.47 -34.94 -24.27
CA CYS A 88 -1.31 -34.92 -25.73
C CYS A 88 -2.61 -34.58 -26.52
N TYR A 89 -3.75 -34.55 -25.87
CA TYR A 89 -5.05 -34.14 -26.43
C TYR A 89 -5.39 -32.67 -26.11
N GLY A 90 -4.56 -32.00 -25.31
CA GLY A 90 -4.75 -30.60 -24.92
C GLY A 90 -5.64 -30.41 -23.70
N ASP A 91 -6.04 -31.48 -23.01
CA ASP A 91 -6.78 -31.40 -21.75
C ASP A 91 -5.81 -31.21 -20.58
N LEU A 92 -6.22 -30.46 -19.57
CA LEU A 92 -5.45 -30.34 -18.34
C LEU A 92 -5.42 -31.68 -17.59
N GLU A 93 -4.25 -32.06 -17.10
CA GLU A 93 -4.13 -33.23 -16.24
C GLU A 93 -4.68 -32.93 -14.84
N ASP A 94 -5.29 -33.93 -14.18
CA ASP A 94 -5.83 -33.80 -12.84
C ASP A 94 -4.72 -33.63 -11.78
N GLU A 95 -3.48 -33.98 -12.13
CA GLU A 95 -2.31 -33.82 -11.26
C GLU A 95 -1.59 -32.50 -11.57
N SER A 96 -1.30 -31.74 -10.53
CA SER A 96 -0.52 -30.50 -10.62
C SER A 96 0.86 -30.69 -10.00
N VAL A 97 1.82 -29.87 -10.44
CA VAL A 97 3.15 -29.79 -9.86
C VAL A 97 3.27 -28.53 -9.03
N GLU A 98 3.51 -28.68 -7.71
CA GLU A 98 3.75 -27.52 -6.83
C GLU A 98 5.13 -26.90 -7.13
N LEU A 99 5.14 -25.60 -7.41
CA LEU A 99 6.32 -24.78 -7.63
C LEU A 99 6.51 -23.79 -6.52
N ASP A 100 7.73 -23.70 -5.98
CA ASP A 100 8.11 -22.67 -5.00
C ASP A 100 8.63 -21.40 -5.69
N GLY A 101 8.89 -20.36 -4.90
CA GLY A 101 9.36 -19.07 -5.43
C GLY A 101 10.67 -19.15 -6.23
N ARG A 102 11.53 -20.16 -6.03
CA ARG A 102 12.75 -20.36 -6.83
C ARG A 102 12.41 -20.93 -8.20
N SER A 103 11.58 -21.94 -8.22
CA SER A 103 11.10 -22.58 -9.46
C SER A 103 10.27 -21.61 -10.29
N LEU A 104 9.54 -20.69 -9.64
CA LEU A 104 8.74 -19.67 -10.31
C LEU A 104 9.55 -18.58 -11.03
N LEU A 105 10.86 -18.47 -10.79
CA LEU A 105 11.70 -17.48 -11.50
C LEU A 105 11.67 -17.63 -13.00
N ILE A 106 11.53 -18.83 -13.52
CA ILE A 106 11.46 -19.07 -14.97
C ILE A 106 10.18 -18.50 -15.61
N TYR A 107 9.15 -18.26 -14.81
CA TYR A 107 7.87 -17.73 -15.24
C TYR A 107 7.66 -16.25 -14.82
N GLN A 108 8.73 -15.57 -14.38
CA GLN A 108 8.65 -14.21 -13.85
C GLN A 108 7.94 -13.23 -14.79
N ASP A 109 8.25 -13.29 -16.09
CA ASP A 109 7.70 -12.35 -17.07
C ASP A 109 6.21 -12.59 -17.32
N GLN A 110 5.78 -13.86 -17.37
CA GLN A 110 4.38 -14.25 -17.54
C GLN A 110 3.55 -13.83 -16.31
N ILE A 111 4.07 -14.07 -15.12
CA ILE A 111 3.44 -13.67 -13.86
C ILE A 111 3.34 -12.13 -13.79
N ALA A 112 4.41 -11.42 -14.09
CA ALA A 112 4.40 -9.95 -14.10
C ALA A 112 3.41 -9.37 -15.11
N ALA A 113 3.33 -9.96 -16.30
CA ALA A 113 2.38 -9.52 -17.34
C ALA A 113 0.92 -9.78 -16.92
N ALA A 114 0.63 -10.93 -16.30
CA ALA A 114 -0.70 -11.25 -15.80
C ALA A 114 -1.14 -10.27 -14.69
N LEU A 115 -0.26 -9.99 -13.72
CA LEU A 115 -0.51 -9.03 -12.65
C LEU A 115 -0.75 -7.61 -13.17
N LEU A 116 0.05 -7.19 -14.16
CA LEU A 116 -0.11 -5.87 -14.77
C LEU A 116 -1.46 -5.75 -15.49
N LYS A 117 -1.91 -6.82 -16.17
CA LYS A 117 -3.20 -6.86 -16.85
C LYS A 117 -4.38 -6.75 -15.88
N ASN A 118 -4.25 -7.38 -14.71
CA ASN A 118 -5.29 -7.41 -13.67
C ASN A 118 -5.21 -6.25 -12.69
N ARG A 119 -4.25 -5.35 -12.89
CA ARG A 119 -4.04 -4.20 -12.00
C ARG A 119 -5.22 -3.23 -12.10
N ASN A 120 -6.06 -3.23 -11.06
CA ASN A 120 -7.11 -2.23 -10.89
C ASN A 120 -6.95 -1.51 -9.55
N PRO A 121 -6.22 -0.36 -9.53
CA PRO A 121 -5.97 0.40 -8.31
C PRO A 121 -7.25 0.85 -7.59
N GLU A 122 -8.31 1.18 -8.35
CA GLU A 122 -9.58 1.65 -7.77
C GLU A 122 -10.33 0.53 -7.05
N GLU A 123 -10.24 -0.70 -7.53
CA GLU A 123 -10.86 -1.86 -6.86
C GLU A 123 -10.07 -2.24 -5.60
N ALA A 124 -8.76 -2.22 -5.65
CA ALA A 124 -7.92 -2.42 -4.48
C ALA A 124 -8.22 -1.38 -3.39
N GLU A 125 -8.33 -0.11 -3.78
CA GLU A 125 -8.67 0.99 -2.88
C GLU A 125 -10.08 0.80 -2.25
N ARG A 126 -11.09 0.47 -3.05
CA ARG A 126 -12.44 0.16 -2.58
C ARG A 126 -12.49 -1.11 -1.73
N GLY A 127 -11.67 -2.11 -2.01
CA GLY A 127 -11.56 -3.34 -1.25
C GLY A 127 -11.06 -3.08 0.16
N ILE A 128 -9.98 -2.34 0.32
CA ILE A 128 -9.44 -1.93 1.61
C ILE A 128 -10.49 -1.12 2.39
N MET A 129 -11.12 -0.14 1.77
CA MET A 129 -12.13 0.70 2.43
C MET A 129 -13.36 -0.08 2.88
N ARG A 130 -13.83 -1.06 2.12
CA ARG A 130 -14.99 -1.88 2.49
C ARG A 130 -14.73 -2.79 3.68
N TRP A 131 -13.55 -3.40 3.72
CA TRP A 131 -13.21 -4.35 4.79
C TRP A 131 -12.93 -3.67 6.12
N TYR A 132 -12.28 -2.52 6.09
CA TYR A 132 -11.85 -1.81 7.28
C TYR A 132 -12.71 -0.59 7.63
N GLY A 133 -13.95 -0.53 7.16
CA GLY A 133 -14.90 0.53 7.52
C GLY A 133 -15.10 0.79 9.02
N LYS A 134 -14.55 -0.09 9.89
CA LYS A 134 -14.50 0.07 11.34
C LYS A 134 -13.12 0.48 11.87
N LEU A 135 -12.07 0.49 11.03
CA LEU A 135 -10.69 0.80 11.39
C LEU A 135 -10.24 2.04 10.63
N ASN A 136 -10.89 3.16 10.98
CA ASN A 136 -10.73 4.44 10.30
C ASN A 136 -9.26 4.84 10.10
N SER A 137 -8.37 4.54 11.07
CA SER A 137 -6.97 4.93 11.00
C SER A 137 -6.19 4.27 9.85
N VAL A 138 -6.49 3.02 9.51
CA VAL A 138 -5.87 2.34 8.36
C VAL A 138 -6.42 2.90 7.05
N ASN A 139 -7.74 3.10 6.96
CA ASN A 139 -8.40 3.66 5.79
C ASN A 139 -7.92 5.08 5.48
N ASP A 140 -7.69 5.89 6.52
CA ASP A 140 -7.21 7.27 6.36
C ASP A 140 -5.77 7.33 5.84
N LYS A 141 -4.98 6.29 6.09
CA LYS A 141 -3.56 6.25 5.75
C LYS A 141 -3.25 5.45 4.50
N VAL A 142 -3.96 4.35 4.23
CA VAL A 142 -3.70 3.48 3.07
C VAL A 142 -4.60 3.86 1.91
N HIS A 143 -4.04 4.48 0.90
CA HIS A 143 -4.77 5.02 -0.26
C HIS A 143 -4.97 4.01 -1.37
N SER A 144 -4.03 3.09 -1.54
CA SER A 144 -4.14 1.99 -2.50
C SER A 144 -3.21 0.85 -2.16
N ALA A 145 -3.55 -0.35 -2.61
CA ALA A 145 -2.66 -1.51 -2.64
C ALA A 145 -2.79 -2.18 -4.01
N VAL A 146 -1.65 -2.52 -4.60
CA VAL A 146 -1.57 -3.27 -5.85
C VAL A 146 -0.63 -4.43 -5.67
N PHE A 147 -0.94 -5.56 -6.33
CA PHE A 147 -0.12 -6.75 -6.26
C PHE A 147 0.83 -6.80 -7.45
N THR A 148 2.08 -7.12 -7.16
CA THR A 148 3.16 -7.30 -8.14
C THR A 148 4.01 -8.51 -7.77
N ALA A 149 4.99 -8.84 -8.61
CA ALA A 149 6.02 -9.82 -8.28
C ALA A 149 7.40 -9.21 -8.43
N GLU A 150 8.32 -9.60 -7.55
CA GLU A 150 9.70 -9.13 -7.57
C GLU A 150 10.67 -10.30 -7.37
N ALA A 151 11.65 -10.42 -8.26
CA ALA A 151 12.73 -11.39 -8.10
C ALA A 151 13.78 -10.81 -7.14
N ARG A 152 14.04 -11.50 -6.02
CA ARG A 152 15.02 -11.08 -5.04
C ARG A 152 15.64 -12.29 -4.34
N ASN A 153 16.96 -12.26 -4.15
CA ASN A 153 17.72 -13.34 -3.50
C ASN A 153 17.49 -14.72 -4.14
N GLY A 154 17.38 -14.78 -5.46
CA GLY A 154 17.24 -16.03 -6.19
C GLY A 154 15.86 -16.68 -6.06
N GLN A 155 14.83 -15.91 -5.75
CA GLN A 155 13.44 -16.39 -5.75
C GLN A 155 12.47 -15.28 -6.13
N LEU A 156 11.28 -15.65 -6.58
CA LEU A 156 10.18 -14.75 -6.86
C LEU A 156 9.34 -14.56 -5.60
N TRP A 157 9.01 -13.32 -5.32
CA TRP A 157 8.18 -12.90 -4.19
C TRP A 157 6.90 -12.26 -4.69
N GLY A 158 5.79 -12.54 -4.03
CA GLY A 158 4.61 -11.72 -4.12
C GLY A 158 4.81 -10.42 -3.36
N VAL A 159 4.43 -9.31 -3.97
CA VAL A 159 4.62 -7.98 -3.37
C VAL A 159 3.31 -7.22 -3.42
N ALA A 160 2.85 -6.80 -2.25
CA ALA A 160 1.80 -5.79 -2.15
C ALA A 160 2.45 -4.41 -2.04
N GLU A 161 2.28 -3.58 -3.06
CA GLU A 161 2.71 -2.18 -3.05
C GLU A 161 1.57 -1.30 -2.56
N CYS A 162 1.72 -0.74 -1.37
CA CYS A 162 0.75 0.14 -0.75
C CYS A 162 1.19 1.59 -0.87
N ARG A 163 0.27 2.49 -1.21
CA ARG A 163 0.48 3.95 -1.15
C ARG A 163 -0.06 4.45 0.19
N VAL A 164 0.83 4.93 1.05
CA VAL A 164 0.52 5.23 2.45
C VAL A 164 0.83 6.68 2.79
N ALA A 165 -0.11 7.35 3.44
CA ALA A 165 0.07 8.69 4.00
C ALA A 165 0.64 8.60 5.43
N GLY A 166 1.89 9.00 5.60
CA GLY A 166 2.58 8.95 6.89
C GLY A 166 2.97 7.54 7.33
N LYS A 167 3.20 7.35 8.62
CA LYS A 167 3.64 6.07 9.19
C LYS A 167 2.46 5.29 9.78
N LEU A 168 2.42 4.00 9.49
CA LEU A 168 1.53 3.06 10.18
C LEU A 168 2.09 2.74 11.57
N SER A 169 1.20 2.62 12.56
CA SER A 169 1.55 2.01 13.84
C SER A 169 1.76 0.50 13.69
N ALA A 170 2.35 -0.15 14.70
CA ALA A 170 2.53 -1.59 14.67
C ALA A 170 1.18 -2.34 14.55
N GLU A 171 0.15 -1.85 15.23
CA GLU A 171 -1.21 -2.42 15.18
C GLU A 171 -1.83 -2.24 13.79
N GLU A 172 -1.74 -1.04 13.21
CA GLU A 172 -2.22 -0.75 11.86
C GLU A 172 -1.52 -1.62 10.80
N LEU A 173 -0.21 -1.83 10.98
CA LEU A 173 0.56 -2.69 10.08
C LEU A 173 0.12 -4.16 10.16
N VAL A 174 -0.16 -4.68 11.36
CA VAL A 174 -0.70 -6.04 11.53
C VAL A 174 -2.05 -6.18 10.83
N VAL A 175 -2.94 -5.20 11.00
CA VAL A 175 -4.25 -5.18 10.35
C VAL A 175 -4.11 -5.19 8.81
N LEU A 176 -3.23 -4.34 8.28
CA LEU A 176 -2.97 -4.27 6.82
C LEU A 176 -2.40 -5.60 6.30
N LYS A 177 -1.43 -6.19 7.00
CA LYS A 177 -0.85 -7.49 6.64
C LYS A 177 -1.90 -8.59 6.59
N ASN A 178 -2.75 -8.69 7.60
CA ASN A 178 -3.81 -9.70 7.65
C ASN A 178 -4.81 -9.56 6.50
N TYR A 179 -5.19 -8.33 6.17
CA TYR A 179 -6.06 -8.06 5.03
C TYR A 179 -5.43 -8.50 3.72
N LEU A 180 -4.20 -8.04 3.46
CA LEU A 180 -3.50 -8.35 2.20
C LEU A 180 -3.16 -9.83 2.07
N ALA A 181 -2.85 -10.51 3.18
CA ALA A 181 -2.65 -11.95 3.18
C ALA A 181 -3.90 -12.71 2.74
N GLY A 182 -5.07 -12.32 3.23
CA GLY A 182 -6.35 -12.88 2.78
C GLY A 182 -6.61 -12.64 1.30
N GLN A 183 -6.27 -11.46 0.78
CA GLN A 183 -6.41 -11.15 -0.64
C GLN A 183 -5.44 -11.93 -1.55
N MET A 184 -4.26 -12.24 -1.05
CA MET A 184 -3.21 -12.93 -1.82
C MET A 184 -3.32 -14.47 -1.71
N SER A 185 -3.98 -15.00 -0.68
CA SER A 185 -4.06 -16.45 -0.44
C SER A 185 -4.90 -17.17 -1.49
N ASP A 186 -5.88 -16.49 -2.07
CA ASP A 186 -6.81 -17.02 -3.05
C ASP A 186 -6.51 -16.53 -4.48
N GLY A 187 -5.24 -16.47 -4.86
CA GLY A 187 -4.85 -16.09 -6.23
C GLY A 187 -4.68 -14.60 -6.48
N TRP A 188 -4.31 -13.81 -5.47
CA TRP A 188 -3.93 -12.40 -5.61
C TRP A 188 -5.08 -11.41 -5.80
N GLY A 189 -6.21 -11.70 -5.18
CA GLY A 189 -7.35 -10.81 -5.11
C GLY A 189 -8.43 -11.05 -6.17
N GLU A 190 -9.53 -10.34 -6.02
CA GLU A 190 -10.70 -10.48 -6.90
C GLU A 190 -10.31 -10.33 -8.38
N GLY A 191 -10.54 -11.36 -9.16
CA GLY A 191 -10.29 -11.41 -10.61
C GLY A 191 -8.99 -12.11 -11.02
N PHE A 192 -8.04 -12.36 -10.12
CA PHE A 192 -6.84 -13.11 -10.46
C PHE A 192 -7.10 -14.61 -10.48
N GLU A 193 -7.92 -15.14 -9.58
CA GLU A 193 -8.36 -16.54 -9.51
C GLU A 193 -9.00 -17.06 -10.81
N GLN A 194 -9.59 -16.17 -11.59
CA GLN A 194 -10.27 -16.54 -12.82
C GLN A 194 -9.36 -16.50 -14.04
N GLN A 195 -8.08 -16.16 -13.86
CA GLN A 195 -7.13 -16.00 -14.96
C GLN A 195 -5.90 -16.88 -14.74
N GLU A 196 -6.05 -18.14 -15.10
CA GLU A 196 -4.92 -19.04 -15.24
C GLU A 196 -3.86 -18.42 -16.13
N ILE A 197 -2.63 -18.38 -15.63
CA ILE A 197 -1.50 -17.83 -16.37
C ILE A 197 -1.02 -18.92 -17.31
N ARG A 198 -1.22 -18.73 -18.60
CA ARG A 198 -0.69 -19.65 -19.61
C ARG A 198 0.81 -19.53 -19.72
N VAL A 199 1.49 -20.67 -19.60
CA VAL A 199 2.93 -20.82 -19.72
C VAL A 199 3.23 -21.98 -20.66
N ASN A 200 4.41 -22.07 -21.24
CA ASN A 200 4.94 -23.20 -21.98
C ASN A 200 3.89 -23.92 -22.87
N ASP A 201 3.57 -23.36 -24.04
CA ASP A 201 2.72 -24.00 -25.07
C ASP A 201 1.31 -24.43 -24.62
N GLY A 202 0.85 -23.95 -23.50
CA GLY A 202 -0.52 -24.19 -23.05
C GLY A 202 -0.67 -24.70 -21.62
N ASP A 203 0.42 -25.02 -20.95
CA ASP A 203 0.40 -25.30 -19.53
C ASP A 203 -0.13 -24.09 -18.77
N GLU A 204 -0.79 -24.34 -17.65
CA GLU A 204 -1.44 -23.31 -16.85
C GLU A 204 -0.86 -23.27 -15.45
N LEU A 205 -0.64 -22.05 -14.95
CA LEU A 205 -0.03 -21.78 -13.66
C LEU A 205 -1.03 -21.04 -12.77
N TYR A 206 -1.34 -21.62 -11.63
CA TYR A 206 -2.14 -20.97 -10.58
C TYR A 206 -1.24 -20.52 -9.44
N VAL A 207 -1.04 -19.21 -9.30
CA VAL A 207 -0.10 -18.61 -8.34
C VAL A 207 -0.80 -18.17 -7.07
N HIS A 208 -0.30 -18.59 -5.90
CA HIS A 208 -0.88 -18.24 -4.60
C HIS A 208 0.18 -18.11 -3.50
N LEU A 209 -0.21 -17.65 -2.32
CA LEU A 209 0.65 -17.69 -1.14
C LEU A 209 0.79 -19.11 -0.62
N LYS A 210 2.01 -19.47 -0.26
CA LYS A 210 2.28 -20.74 0.42
C LYS A 210 1.55 -20.77 1.77
N ASN A 211 0.69 -21.77 1.92
CA ASN A 211 -0.05 -22.11 3.16
C ASN A 211 -1.11 -21.11 3.63
N GLY A 212 -1.45 -20.09 2.86
CA GLY A 212 -2.46 -19.11 3.25
C GLY A 212 -2.19 -18.43 4.60
N ASP A 213 -0.95 -18.45 5.08
CA ASP A 213 -0.56 -18.07 6.42
C ASP A 213 -0.39 -16.56 6.50
N ASN A 214 -1.24 -15.88 7.25
CA ASN A 214 -1.19 -14.43 7.44
C ASN A 214 0.18 -13.92 7.90
N TRP A 215 0.97 -14.77 8.55
CA TRP A 215 2.31 -14.48 9.04
C TRP A 215 3.37 -14.46 7.95
N SER A 216 3.07 -14.91 6.75
CA SER A 216 4.04 -14.92 5.65
C SER A 216 4.29 -13.54 5.05
N ILE A 217 3.39 -12.56 5.25
CA ILE A 217 3.57 -11.20 4.74
C ILE A 217 4.43 -10.37 5.70
N GLN A 218 5.53 -9.83 5.19
CA GLN A 218 6.49 -9.05 5.95
C GLN A 218 6.89 -7.79 5.19
N THR A 219 7.26 -6.73 5.93
CA THR A 219 7.88 -5.56 5.32
C THR A 219 9.24 -5.92 4.73
N GLU A 220 9.76 -5.06 3.86
CA GLU A 220 11.10 -5.22 3.29
C GLU A 220 12.18 -5.36 4.37
N GLN A 221 12.08 -4.56 5.43
CA GLN A 221 13.04 -4.60 6.53
C GLN A 221 12.94 -5.89 7.36
N GLU A 222 11.74 -6.39 7.62
CA GLU A 222 11.54 -7.66 8.35
C GLU A 222 12.01 -8.87 7.53
N ARG A 223 11.86 -8.82 6.21
CA ARG A 223 12.20 -9.95 5.33
C ARG A 223 13.66 -9.97 4.90
N PHE A 224 14.24 -8.81 4.62
CA PHE A 224 15.55 -8.67 4.00
C PHE A 224 16.49 -7.73 4.77
N GLY A 225 16.05 -7.21 5.92
CA GLY A 225 16.89 -6.40 6.78
C GLY A 225 18.12 -7.21 7.26
N PRO A 226 19.19 -6.55 7.71
CA PRO A 226 20.33 -7.24 8.30
C PRO A 226 19.83 -8.02 9.52
N GLU A 227 20.14 -9.31 9.57
CA GLU A 227 20.05 -10.07 10.82
C GLU A 227 20.88 -9.31 11.84
N PHE A 228 20.27 -8.84 12.93
CA PHE A 228 21.01 -8.31 14.05
C PHE A 228 21.85 -9.47 14.59
N ALA A 229 23.16 -9.43 14.34
CA ALA A 229 24.11 -10.31 15.00
C ALA A 229 23.99 -10.01 16.50
N GLU A 230 23.48 -10.98 17.27
CA GLU A 230 23.52 -10.96 18.73
C GLU A 230 24.96 -11.02 19.25
#